data_b0373dd27bf9a189af1a93ae8dd3d29c
#
_entry.id   b0373dd27bf9a189af1a93ae8dd3d29c
#
_cell.length_a   1.000
_cell.length_b   1.000
_cell.length_c   1.000
_cell.angle_alpha   90.00
_cell.angle_beta   90.00
_cell.angle_gamma   90.00
#
_symmetry.space_group_name_H-M   'P 1'
#
loop_
_entity.id
_entity.type
_entity.pdbx_description
1 polymer ?
#
loop_
_entity_poly.entity_id
_entity_poly.type
_entity_poly.pdbx_seq_one_letter_code
_entity_poly.pdbx_strand_id
1 'polypeptide(L)'
;RNNLKAIMAPAKTKSHVAVDIREENGEKYSAVLDVKNQARDVKLYFALYADTREAWLSQYRAFIAMLKQGDGGWLDINFPDLEMTLRTFYKEASDYEPLTYLWKVGKQASRFYVTFREPVPAI
;
A
#
# COMPACT_ATOMS: atom_id res chain seq x y z
N ARG A 1 3.96 10.67 -7.96
CA ARG A 1 3.73 10.05 -9.27
C ARG A 1 3.59 8.53 -9.16
N ASN A 2 4.57 7.85 -8.56
CA ASN A 2 4.49 6.41 -8.35
C ASN A 2 3.38 6.04 -7.37
N ASN A 3 3.10 6.91 -6.39
CA ASN A 3 2.03 6.67 -5.42
C ASN A 3 0.65 6.71 -6.07
N LEU A 4 0.44 7.62 -7.02
CA LEU A 4 -0.82 7.70 -7.75
C LEU A 4 -1.11 6.39 -8.49
N LYS A 5 -0.09 5.83 -9.13
CA LYS A 5 -0.22 4.56 -9.84
C LYS A 5 -0.64 3.42 -8.89
N ALA A 6 -0.02 3.36 -7.71
CA ALA A 6 -0.34 2.34 -6.71
C ALA A 6 -1.77 2.49 -6.17
N ILE A 7 -2.17 3.74 -5.90
CA ILE A 7 -3.50 4.04 -5.35
C ILE A 7 -4.60 3.73 -6.35
N MET A 8 -4.36 4.03 -7.61
CA MET A 8 -5.36 3.89 -8.67
C MET A 8 -5.43 2.48 -9.27
N ALA A 9 -4.54 1.57 -8.86
CA ALA A 9 -4.61 0.18 -9.31
C ALA A 9 -5.80 -0.52 -8.66
N PRO A 10 -6.80 -0.96 -9.45
CA PRO A 10 -7.99 -1.58 -8.87
C PRO A 10 -7.66 -2.92 -8.20
N ALA A 11 -8.46 -3.27 -7.21
CA ALA A 11 -8.34 -4.57 -6.58
C ALA A 11 -8.76 -5.68 -7.54
N LYS A 12 -8.16 -6.85 -7.35
CA LYS A 12 -8.60 -8.05 -8.08
C LYS A 12 -9.94 -8.51 -7.52
N THR A 13 -10.75 -9.10 -8.38
CA THR A 13 -12.01 -9.69 -7.94
C THR A 13 -11.78 -11.09 -7.39
N LYS A 14 -12.68 -11.52 -6.51
CA LYS A 14 -12.66 -12.89 -6.02
C LYS A 14 -13.02 -13.85 -7.14
N SER A 15 -12.46 -15.06 -7.07
CA SER A 15 -12.75 -16.09 -8.07
C SER A 15 -14.23 -16.46 -8.08
N HIS A 16 -14.78 -16.61 -9.28
CA HIS A 16 -16.16 -17.06 -9.45
C HIS A 16 -16.21 -18.58 -9.42
N VAL A 17 -17.37 -19.09 -9.02
CA VAL A 17 -17.62 -20.53 -9.06
C VAL A 17 -17.90 -20.94 -10.50
N ALA A 18 -17.07 -21.84 -11.02
CA ALA A 18 -17.22 -22.38 -12.36
C ALA A 18 -17.70 -23.82 -12.30
N VAL A 19 -18.52 -24.19 -13.28
CA VAL A 19 -18.97 -25.58 -13.46
C VAL A 19 -18.36 -26.14 -14.72
N ASP A 20 -17.57 -27.21 -14.56
CA ASP A 20 -16.94 -27.90 -15.66
C ASP A 20 -17.89 -29.00 -16.15
N ILE A 21 -18.34 -28.90 -17.39
CA ILE A 21 -19.19 -29.90 -17.98
C ILE A 21 -18.37 -30.69 -19.01
N ARG A 22 -18.24 -31.99 -18.76
CA ARG A 22 -17.34 -32.88 -19.51
C ARG A 22 -17.58 -32.87 -21.03
N GLU A 23 -18.83 -32.72 -21.43
CA GLU A 23 -19.25 -32.78 -22.83
C GLU A 23 -19.27 -31.44 -23.54
N GLU A 24 -18.90 -30.37 -22.84
CA GLU A 24 -18.88 -29.03 -23.41
C GLU A 24 -17.48 -28.42 -23.34
N ASN A 25 -17.19 -27.54 -24.29
CA ASN A 25 -15.92 -26.82 -24.29
C ASN A 25 -15.93 -25.70 -23.27
N GLY A 26 -14.83 -25.58 -22.51
CA GLY A 26 -14.60 -24.48 -21.59
C GLY A 26 -15.32 -24.63 -20.25
N GLU A 27 -15.45 -23.52 -19.57
CA GLU A 27 -16.04 -23.44 -18.25
C GLU A 27 -17.39 -22.74 -18.33
N LYS A 28 -18.31 -23.16 -17.45
CA LYS A 28 -19.60 -22.50 -17.34
C LYS A 28 -19.70 -21.73 -16.04
N TYR A 29 -20.26 -20.54 -16.13
CA TYR A 29 -20.48 -19.66 -14.99
C TYR A 29 -21.98 -19.33 -14.90
N SER A 30 -22.39 -18.86 -13.74
CA SER A 30 -23.73 -18.34 -13.54
C SER A 30 -23.99 -17.18 -14.53
N ALA A 31 -25.22 -17.08 -15.00
CA ALA A 31 -25.62 -15.98 -15.89
C ALA A 31 -25.43 -14.60 -15.24
N VAL A 32 -25.53 -14.56 -13.89
CA VAL A 32 -25.26 -13.35 -13.12
C VAL A 32 -24.08 -13.64 -12.22
N LEU A 33 -22.97 -12.90 -12.41
CA LEU A 33 -21.76 -13.05 -11.60
C LEU A 33 -21.84 -12.08 -10.41
N ASP A 34 -21.54 -12.59 -9.22
CA ASP A 34 -21.45 -11.79 -8.01
C ASP A 34 -20.03 -11.29 -7.88
N VAL A 35 -19.78 -10.07 -8.36
CA VAL A 35 -18.45 -9.49 -8.41
C VAL A 35 -18.10 -8.88 -7.06
N LYS A 36 -17.12 -9.48 -6.35
CA LYS A 36 -16.58 -8.99 -5.09
C LYS A 36 -15.10 -8.72 -5.23
N ASN A 37 -14.65 -7.65 -4.64
CA ASN A 37 -13.23 -7.30 -4.65
C ASN A 37 -12.47 -8.07 -3.58
N GLN A 38 -11.26 -8.52 -3.94
CA GLN A 38 -10.31 -9.04 -2.95
C GLN A 38 -9.67 -7.88 -2.21
N ALA A 39 -9.16 -8.15 -1.01
CA ALA A 39 -8.27 -7.22 -0.32
C ALA A 39 -7.05 -6.94 -1.20
N ARG A 40 -6.51 -5.74 -1.09
CA ARG A 40 -5.31 -5.37 -1.86
C ARG A 40 -4.22 -4.80 -0.98
N ASP A 41 -2.99 -4.89 -1.47
CA ASP A 41 -1.84 -4.23 -0.87
C ASP A 41 -1.55 -2.96 -1.65
N VAL A 42 -1.41 -1.85 -0.95
CA VAL A 42 -1.06 -0.56 -1.54
C VAL A 42 0.37 -0.23 -1.11
N LYS A 43 1.29 -0.20 -2.07
CA LYS A 43 2.69 0.07 -1.83
C LYS A 43 2.99 1.53 -2.16
N LEU A 44 3.21 2.35 -1.15
CA LEU A 44 3.44 3.77 -1.29
C LEU A 44 4.92 4.11 -1.11
N TYR A 45 5.38 5.06 -1.89
CA TYR A 45 6.75 5.55 -1.88
C TYR A 45 6.83 6.77 -0.95
N PHE A 46 7.85 6.76 -0.09
CA PHE A 46 8.13 7.87 0.82
C PHE A 46 9.61 8.24 0.74
N ALA A 47 9.88 9.53 0.94
CA ALA A 47 11.22 10.03 1.08
C ALA A 47 11.30 10.87 2.36
N LEU A 48 12.38 10.69 3.11
CA LEU A 48 12.66 11.47 4.31
C LEU A 48 13.96 12.22 4.15
N TYR A 49 13.95 13.48 4.59
CA TYR A 49 15.08 14.37 4.55
C TYR A 49 15.25 15.03 5.91
N ALA A 50 16.47 15.10 6.39
CA ALA A 50 16.79 15.77 7.63
C ALA A 50 18.18 16.39 7.55
N ASP A 51 18.44 17.38 8.39
CA ASP A 51 19.73 18.09 8.39
C ASP A 51 20.84 17.28 9.03
N THR A 52 20.51 16.35 9.92
CA THR A 52 21.48 15.51 10.60
C THR A 52 21.03 14.05 10.58
N ARG A 53 21.99 13.16 10.79
CA ARG A 53 21.69 11.73 10.91
C ARG A 53 20.76 11.43 12.09
N GLU A 54 21.04 12.06 13.22
CA GLU A 54 20.24 11.87 14.43
C GLU A 54 18.80 12.32 14.22
N ALA A 55 18.60 13.47 13.57
CA ALA A 55 17.27 13.96 13.24
C ALA A 55 16.56 13.02 12.27
N TRP A 56 17.27 12.50 11.27
CA TRP A 56 16.69 11.54 10.32
C TRP A 56 16.25 10.25 11.02
N LEU A 57 17.10 9.70 11.88
CA LEU A 57 16.77 8.48 12.63
C LEU A 57 15.56 8.68 13.53
N SER A 58 15.50 9.85 14.20
CA SER A 58 14.36 10.18 15.06
C SER A 58 13.07 10.29 14.26
N GLN A 59 13.11 10.96 13.12
CA GLN A 59 11.95 11.12 12.24
C GLN A 59 11.49 9.78 11.67
N TYR A 60 12.43 8.95 11.24
CA TYR A 60 12.12 7.64 10.67
C TYR A 60 11.44 6.73 11.71
N ARG A 61 12.01 6.67 12.92
CA ARG A 61 11.45 5.86 14.00
C ARG A 61 10.06 6.34 14.41
N ALA A 62 9.88 7.66 14.48
CA ALA A 62 8.59 8.25 14.82
C ALA A 62 7.55 7.94 13.74
N PHE A 63 7.94 8.02 12.48
CA PHE A 63 7.05 7.73 11.35
C PHE A 63 6.59 6.27 11.38
N ILE A 64 7.53 5.34 11.51
CA ILE A 64 7.20 3.90 11.58
C ILE A 64 6.35 3.59 12.80
N ALA A 65 6.67 4.18 13.96
CA ALA A 65 5.88 3.98 15.17
C ALA A 65 4.44 4.47 14.99
N MET A 66 4.27 5.62 14.35
CA MET A 66 2.96 6.17 14.03
C MET A 66 2.16 5.22 13.13
N LEU A 67 2.82 4.66 12.10
CA LEU A 67 2.17 3.73 11.18
C LEU A 67 1.71 2.45 11.89
N LYS A 68 2.51 1.96 12.82
CA LYS A 68 2.18 0.74 13.57
C LYS A 68 1.11 0.97 14.62
N GLN A 69 1.08 2.16 15.19
CA GLN A 69 0.14 2.51 16.25
C GLN A 69 -1.26 2.77 15.68
N GLY A 70 -1.37 3.72 14.76
CA GLY A 70 -2.64 4.10 14.15
C GLY A 70 -3.75 4.33 15.17
N ASP A 71 -4.98 4.12 14.73
CA ASP A 71 -6.17 4.08 15.61
C ASP A 71 -6.55 2.61 15.79
N GLY A 72 -6.07 2.00 16.86
CA GLY A 72 -6.22 0.55 17.06
C GLY A 72 -5.54 -0.27 15.98
N GLY A 73 -4.46 0.26 15.39
CA GLY A 73 -3.75 -0.35 14.28
C GLY A 73 -4.24 0.07 12.90
N TRP A 74 -5.39 0.72 12.82
CA TRP A 74 -5.96 1.17 11.55
C TRP A 74 -5.42 2.54 11.14
N LEU A 75 -5.26 2.72 9.84
CA LEU A 75 -4.81 3.97 9.23
C LEU A 75 -5.77 4.35 8.11
N ASP A 76 -6.45 5.48 8.27
CA ASP A 76 -7.29 6.02 7.22
C ASP A 76 -6.46 7.04 6.43
N ILE A 77 -6.19 6.70 5.17
CA ILE A 77 -5.40 7.54 4.29
C ILE A 77 -6.36 8.29 3.36
N ASN A 78 -6.43 9.61 3.52
CA ASN A 78 -7.32 10.43 2.72
C ASN A 78 -6.55 11.10 1.59
N PHE A 79 -7.08 10.98 0.38
CA PHE A 79 -6.56 11.64 -0.81
C PHE A 79 -7.62 12.62 -1.34
N PRO A 80 -7.61 13.86 -0.87
CA PRO A 80 -8.66 14.83 -1.25
C PRO A 80 -8.76 15.05 -2.76
N ASP A 81 -7.62 15.08 -3.47
CA ASP A 81 -7.59 15.29 -4.91
C ASP A 81 -8.24 14.14 -5.69
N LEU A 82 -8.30 12.96 -5.10
CA LEU A 82 -8.91 11.78 -5.70
C LEU A 82 -10.29 11.50 -5.12
N GLU A 83 -10.74 12.31 -4.16
CA GLU A 83 -12.00 12.11 -3.43
C GLU A 83 -12.11 10.69 -2.88
N MET A 84 -11.00 10.20 -2.31
CA MET A 84 -10.88 8.81 -1.88
C MET A 84 -10.21 8.72 -0.52
N THR A 85 -10.74 7.84 0.32
CA THR A 85 -10.12 7.49 1.61
C THR A 85 -9.92 5.98 1.65
N LEU A 86 -8.71 5.56 1.99
CA LEU A 86 -8.35 4.16 2.11
C LEU A 86 -8.29 3.78 3.59
N ARG A 87 -9.05 2.78 4.00
CA ARG A 87 -8.94 2.24 5.35
C ARG A 87 -7.98 1.07 5.32
N THR A 88 -6.80 1.28 5.90
CA THR A 88 -5.68 0.36 5.77
C THR A 88 -5.06 0.05 7.13
N PHE A 89 -4.10 -0.85 7.12
CA PHE A 89 -3.18 -1.02 8.24
C PHE A 89 -1.78 -1.26 7.71
N TYR A 90 -0.79 -0.95 8.56
CA TYR A 90 0.61 -1.12 8.20
C TYR A 90 0.94 -2.59 8.06
N LYS A 91 1.59 -2.95 6.96
CA LYS A 91 2.04 -4.32 6.73
C LYS A 91 3.55 -4.43 6.83
N GLU A 92 4.28 -3.65 6.04
CA GLU A 92 5.74 -3.67 6.07
C GLU A 92 6.33 -2.44 5.39
N ALA A 93 7.59 -2.15 5.70
CA ALA A 93 8.39 -1.17 4.98
C ALA A 93 9.53 -1.93 4.29
N SER A 94 9.85 -1.54 3.06
CA SER A 94 10.82 -2.26 2.24
C SER A 94 11.56 -1.32 1.31
N ASP A 95 12.56 -1.88 0.60
CA ASP A 95 13.31 -1.18 -0.45
C ASP A 95 13.93 0.12 0.04
N TYR A 96 14.51 0.10 1.24
CA TYR A 96 15.22 1.24 1.79
C TYR A 96 16.43 1.56 0.92
N GLU A 97 16.55 2.83 0.53
CA GLU A 97 17.66 3.31 -0.29
C GLU A 97 18.13 4.66 0.21
N PRO A 98 19.38 4.77 0.66
CA PRO A 98 19.95 6.07 1.02
C PRO A 98 20.20 6.88 -0.25
N LEU A 99 19.87 8.17 -0.21
CA LEU A 99 20.09 9.09 -1.31
C LEU A 99 21.33 9.97 -1.09
N THR A 100 22.00 9.82 0.06
CA THR A 100 23.21 10.54 0.40
C THR A 100 24.41 9.61 0.46
N TYR A 101 25.56 10.08 -0.03
CA TYR A 101 26.78 9.28 -0.05
C TYR A 101 27.37 9.06 1.35
N LEU A 102 27.40 10.12 2.15
CA LEU A 102 28.04 10.07 3.45
C LEU A 102 27.00 10.04 4.54
N TRP A 103 26.55 8.83 4.86
CA TRP A 103 25.55 8.61 5.88
C TRP A 103 25.89 9.21 7.25
N LYS A 104 27.17 9.36 7.55
CA LYS A 104 27.62 9.82 8.87
C LYS A 104 27.75 11.33 8.99
N VAL A 105 27.67 12.07 7.91
CA VAL A 105 28.01 13.50 7.89
C VAL A 105 26.91 14.30 7.19
N GLY A 106 26.46 15.38 7.85
CA GLY A 106 25.59 16.38 7.26
C GLY A 106 24.17 15.91 6.98
N LYS A 107 23.58 16.49 5.97
CA LYS A 107 22.19 16.26 5.60
C LYS A 107 21.96 14.82 5.14
N GLN A 108 20.85 14.25 5.55
CA GLN A 108 20.48 12.87 5.23
C GLN A 108 19.19 12.84 4.44
N ALA A 109 19.19 12.07 3.35
CA ALA A 109 18.00 11.83 2.56
C ALA A 109 17.93 10.34 2.23
N SER A 110 16.76 9.77 2.34
CA SER A 110 16.55 8.35 2.05
C SER A 110 15.13 8.15 1.51
N ARG A 111 14.94 7.09 0.78
CA ARG A 111 13.62 6.71 0.29
C ARG A 111 13.33 5.26 0.63
N PHE A 112 12.07 4.95 0.71
CA PHE A 112 11.63 3.59 1.01
C PHE A 112 10.15 3.45 0.63
N TYR A 113 9.70 2.20 0.55
CA TYR A 113 8.30 1.90 0.31
C TYR A 113 7.65 1.38 1.59
N VAL A 114 6.39 1.74 1.78
CA VAL A 114 5.57 1.19 2.85
C VAL A 114 4.36 0.52 2.20
N THR A 115 4.15 -0.74 2.56
CA THR A 115 3.01 -1.50 2.07
C THR A 115 1.90 -1.46 3.10
N PHE A 116 0.73 -1.03 2.67
CA PHE A 116 -0.48 -1.01 3.47
C PHE A 116 -1.45 -2.05 2.94
N ARG A 117 -2.14 -2.71 3.85
CA ARG A 117 -3.18 -3.67 3.49
C ARG A 117 -4.53 -3.00 3.56
N GLU A 118 -5.27 -3.03 2.47
CA GLU A 118 -6.64 -2.52 2.40
C GLU A 118 -7.60 -3.70 2.28
N PRO A 119 -8.23 -4.11 3.39
CA PRO A 119 -9.10 -5.29 3.37
C PRO A 119 -10.35 -5.12 2.54
N VAL A 120 -10.92 -3.91 2.54
CA VAL A 120 -12.10 -3.57 1.74
C VAL A 120 -11.70 -2.45 0.78
N PRO A 121 -11.28 -2.78 -0.45
CA PRO A 121 -10.76 -1.79 -1.38
C PRO A 121 -11.80 -0.75 -1.78
N ALA A 122 -11.32 0.50 -1.93
CA ALA A 122 -12.15 1.59 -2.43
C ALA A 122 -12.44 1.44 -3.93
N ILE A 123 -11.56 0.77 -4.65
CA ILE A 123 -11.77 0.48 -6.08
C ILE A 123 -11.31 -0.93 -6.44
#